data_cba8f1fd009d93e1f51ecfe6375c3fd0
#
_entry.id   cba8f1fd009d93e1f51ecfe6375c3fd0
#
_cell.length_a   1.000
_cell.length_b   1.000
_cell.length_c   1.000
_cell.angle_alpha   90.00
_cell.angle_beta   90.00
_cell.angle_gamma   90.00
#
_symmetry.space_group_name_H-M   'P 1'
#
loop_
_entity.id
_entity.type
_entity.pdbx_description
1 polymer ?
#
loop_
_entity_poly.entity_id
_entity_poly.type
_entity_poly.pdbx_seq_one_letter_code
_entity_poly.pdbx_strand_id
1 'polypeptide(L)'
;SGKVAGVNINASSSGVGGVSKVVMRGTKSIMQSSNALYVVDGVPMYSNANKVNGTEFSSKGNTEPIADINPEDIESMSVLTGAAAAALYGSDAANGAIIITTKKGKEGRVNITVNSNVEFNAPLVMPRFQTRYGTGIGGVKDDNSSRSWGPKRTEARYFGYNPRDDYFQTGVIGTESVSFSTGSEKNQTYASAAAVNSKGIVPNNKY
;
A
#
# COMPACT_ATOMS: atom_id res chain seq x y z
N SER A 1 -5.99 9.75 -3.22
CA SER A 1 -6.48 9.79 -4.62
C SER A 1 -7.48 10.94 -4.77
N GLY A 2 -7.67 11.45 -5.98
CA GLY A 2 -8.63 12.54 -6.26
C GLY A 2 -8.05 13.95 -6.28
N LYS A 3 -6.83 14.19 -5.81
CA LYS A 3 -6.18 15.51 -5.88
C LYS A 3 -5.52 15.80 -7.23
N VAL A 4 -5.20 14.76 -8.00
CA VAL A 4 -4.60 14.86 -9.35
C VAL A 4 -5.49 14.13 -10.34
N ALA A 5 -5.91 14.83 -11.39
CA ALA A 5 -6.77 14.27 -12.43
C ALA A 5 -6.06 13.14 -13.20
N GLY A 6 -6.76 12.04 -13.46
CA GLY A 6 -6.25 10.91 -14.23
C GLY A 6 -5.26 10.01 -13.51
N VAL A 7 -5.06 10.18 -12.22
CA VAL A 7 -4.22 9.29 -11.39
C VAL A 7 -5.13 8.40 -10.55
N ASN A 8 -4.97 7.10 -10.71
CA ASN A 8 -5.65 6.08 -9.90
C ASN A 8 -4.62 5.33 -9.07
N ILE A 9 -4.83 5.32 -7.75
CA ILE A 9 -3.97 4.64 -6.79
C ILE A 9 -4.76 3.45 -6.24
N ASN A 10 -4.30 2.26 -6.55
CA ASN A 10 -4.86 1.01 -6.03
C ASN A 10 -3.94 0.48 -4.94
N ALA A 11 -4.44 0.43 -3.72
CA ALA A 11 -3.73 -0.21 -2.62
C ALA A 11 -3.65 -1.73 -2.85
N SER A 12 -2.55 -2.33 -2.44
CA SER A 12 -2.38 -3.78 -2.51
C SER A 12 -3.32 -4.51 -1.54
N SER A 13 -3.77 -5.69 -1.95
CA SER A 13 -4.50 -6.61 -1.09
C SER A 13 -3.59 -7.37 -0.10
N SER A 14 -2.27 -7.22 -0.23
CA SER A 14 -1.30 -7.92 0.63
C SER A 14 -1.19 -7.36 2.06
N GLY A 15 -2.00 -6.37 2.39
CA GLY A 15 -2.06 -5.80 3.74
C GLY A 15 -0.99 -4.73 3.98
N VAL A 16 -0.50 -4.69 5.22
CA VAL A 16 0.48 -3.69 5.66
C VAL A 16 1.81 -3.85 4.92
N GLY A 17 2.37 -2.75 4.44
CA GLY A 17 3.60 -2.76 3.63
C GLY A 17 3.39 -3.20 2.18
N GLY A 18 2.14 -3.42 1.76
CA GLY A 18 1.81 -3.79 0.39
C GLY A 18 2.03 -2.67 -0.62
N VAL A 19 2.41 -3.06 -1.83
CA VAL A 19 2.67 -2.15 -2.94
C VAL A 19 1.41 -1.43 -3.38
N SER A 20 1.47 -0.12 -3.53
CA SER A 20 0.41 0.68 -4.16
C SER A 20 0.65 0.78 -5.66
N LYS A 21 -0.30 0.31 -6.46
CA LYS A 21 -0.24 0.47 -7.91
C LYS A 21 -0.74 1.84 -8.32
N VAL A 22 0.14 2.67 -8.90
CA VAL A 22 -0.23 3.98 -9.43
C VAL A 22 -0.33 3.92 -10.94
N VAL A 23 -1.55 4.10 -11.43
CA VAL A 23 -1.87 4.06 -12.86
C VAL A 23 -2.33 5.45 -13.31
N MET A 24 -1.72 5.96 -14.38
CA MET A 24 -2.09 7.24 -14.97
C MET A 24 -2.92 7.03 -16.24
N ARG A 25 -4.08 7.70 -16.30
CA ARG A 25 -5.00 7.68 -17.45
C ARG A 25 -5.48 6.28 -17.84
N GLY A 26 -5.63 5.39 -16.84
CA GLY A 26 -6.14 4.04 -17.06
C GLY A 26 -5.08 3.01 -17.43
N THR A 27 -5.48 1.74 -17.43
CA THR A 27 -4.63 0.61 -17.78
C THR A 27 -4.46 0.56 -19.29
N LYS A 28 -3.22 0.63 -19.77
CA LYS A 28 -2.91 0.69 -21.21
C LYS A 28 -2.66 -0.68 -21.84
N SER A 29 -2.25 -1.66 -21.03
CA SER A 29 -1.94 -3.00 -21.50
C SER A 29 -2.36 -4.05 -20.49
N ILE A 30 -2.79 -5.21 -20.97
CA ILE A 30 -3.06 -6.41 -20.17
C ILE A 30 -1.77 -7.18 -19.90
N MET A 31 -0.82 -7.12 -20.83
CA MET A 31 0.43 -7.91 -20.80
C MET A 31 1.61 -7.16 -20.19
N GLN A 32 1.57 -5.84 -20.14
CA GLN A 32 2.66 -5.02 -19.62
C GLN A 32 2.20 -4.22 -18.41
N SER A 33 3.16 -3.90 -17.53
CA SER A 33 2.90 -3.00 -16.41
C SER A 33 2.41 -1.64 -16.89
N SER A 34 1.35 -1.15 -16.28
CA SER A 34 0.82 0.20 -16.49
C SER A 34 1.24 1.15 -15.37
N ASN A 35 2.23 0.76 -14.54
CA ASN A 35 2.71 1.58 -13.42
C ASN A 35 3.45 2.81 -13.95
N ALA A 36 3.28 3.93 -13.25
CA ALA A 36 4.09 5.12 -13.45
C ALA A 36 5.52 4.90 -12.96
N LEU A 37 6.49 5.55 -13.59
CA LEU A 37 7.87 5.60 -13.13
C LEU A 37 7.99 6.59 -11.96
N TYR A 38 8.67 6.21 -10.90
CA TYR A 38 9.05 7.14 -9.85
C TYR A 38 10.44 7.71 -10.13
N VAL A 39 10.58 9.01 -9.96
CA VAL A 39 11.85 9.73 -10.10
C VAL A 39 12.06 10.55 -8.86
N VAL A 40 13.12 10.25 -8.11
CA VAL A 40 13.44 10.92 -6.85
C VAL A 40 14.70 11.75 -7.04
N ASP A 41 14.61 13.06 -6.86
CA ASP A 41 15.69 14.03 -7.08
C ASP A 41 16.42 13.84 -8.43
N GLY A 42 15.65 13.51 -9.48
CA GLY A 42 16.18 13.27 -10.81
C GLY A 42 16.65 11.85 -11.09
N VAL A 43 16.68 10.98 -10.09
CA VAL A 43 17.09 9.56 -10.23
C VAL A 43 15.86 8.67 -10.44
N PRO A 44 15.76 7.93 -11.57
CA PRO A 44 14.66 7.02 -11.78
C PRO A 44 14.77 5.79 -10.87
N MET A 45 13.65 5.46 -10.22
CA MET A 45 13.51 4.30 -9.34
C MET A 45 12.75 3.21 -10.09
N TYR A 46 13.46 2.16 -10.46
CA TYR A 46 12.85 1.05 -11.21
C TYR A 46 12.15 0.07 -10.27
N SER A 47 10.88 -0.19 -10.52
CA SER A 47 10.12 -1.22 -9.81
C SER A 47 10.50 -2.61 -10.32
N ASN A 48 10.86 -3.51 -9.41
CA ASN A 48 11.09 -4.92 -9.73
C ASN A 48 9.79 -5.74 -9.80
N ALA A 49 8.64 -5.11 -9.68
CA ALA A 49 7.34 -5.78 -9.70
C ALA A 49 7.07 -6.60 -10.97
N ASN A 50 7.78 -6.31 -12.08
CA ASN A 50 7.62 -7.00 -13.36
C ASN A 50 8.49 -8.24 -13.51
N LYS A 51 9.38 -8.55 -12.57
CA LYS A 51 10.30 -9.71 -12.66
C LYS A 51 9.79 -10.96 -11.96
N VAL A 52 8.58 -10.96 -11.45
CA VAL A 52 8.02 -12.16 -10.83
C VAL A 52 7.47 -13.08 -11.91
N ASN A 53 8.30 -14.03 -12.35
CA ASN A 53 7.86 -15.23 -13.05
C ASN A 53 7.11 -16.14 -12.07
N GLY A 54 5.97 -15.68 -11.57
CA GLY A 54 5.12 -16.43 -10.67
C GLY A 54 3.72 -16.56 -11.24
N THR A 55 3.11 -17.71 -11.05
CA THR A 55 1.70 -17.94 -11.30
C THR A 55 0.86 -16.84 -10.64
N GLU A 56 -0.27 -16.49 -11.21
CA GLU A 56 -1.18 -15.40 -10.80
C GLU A 56 -1.49 -15.34 -9.29
N PHE A 57 -1.25 -16.43 -8.57
CA PHE A 57 -1.49 -16.57 -7.14
C PHE A 57 -0.24 -16.36 -6.26
N SER A 58 0.94 -16.13 -6.82
CA SER A 58 2.21 -16.03 -6.07
C SER A 58 2.76 -14.61 -5.93
N SER A 59 2.04 -13.58 -6.32
CA SER A 59 2.45 -12.19 -6.11
C SER A 59 2.33 -11.80 -4.62
N LYS A 60 3.19 -12.38 -3.81
CA LYS A 60 3.51 -11.81 -2.50
C LYS A 60 4.12 -10.45 -2.80
N GLY A 61 3.45 -9.39 -2.33
CA GLY A 61 3.77 -8.02 -2.69
C GLY A 61 5.26 -7.73 -2.67
N ASN A 62 5.80 -7.44 -3.84
CA ASN A 62 7.11 -6.84 -3.93
C ASN A 62 7.01 -5.43 -3.37
N THR A 63 7.92 -5.08 -2.50
CA THR A 63 8.04 -3.71 -2.00
C THR A 63 8.51 -2.83 -3.15
N GLU A 64 7.80 -1.76 -3.43
CA GLU A 64 8.30 -0.75 -4.36
C GLU A 64 9.36 0.10 -3.65
N PRO A 65 10.44 0.51 -4.34
CA PRO A 65 11.49 1.33 -3.75
C PRO A 65 10.97 2.64 -3.16
N ILE A 66 9.84 3.13 -3.63
CA ILE A 66 9.19 4.33 -3.09
C ILE A 66 8.65 4.14 -1.65
N ALA A 67 8.40 2.90 -1.23
CA ALA A 67 7.91 2.61 0.11
C ALA A 67 8.95 2.92 1.21
N ASP A 68 10.24 2.94 0.83
CA ASP A 68 11.34 3.26 1.74
C ASP A 68 11.53 4.76 1.95
N ILE A 69 10.83 5.60 1.17
CA ILE A 69 10.90 7.06 1.31
C ILE A 69 9.85 7.52 2.31
N ASN A 70 10.33 8.19 3.36
CA ASN A 70 9.44 8.83 4.32
C ASN A 70 8.66 9.96 3.64
N PRO A 71 7.30 9.92 3.64
CA PRO A 71 6.48 10.99 3.08
C PRO A 71 6.79 12.38 3.65
N GLU A 72 7.27 12.45 4.90
CA GLU A 72 7.65 13.69 5.55
C GLU A 72 8.90 14.34 4.97
N ASP A 73 9.74 13.58 4.25
CA ASP A 73 10.95 14.10 3.60
C ASP A 73 10.66 14.67 2.21
N ILE A 74 9.42 14.57 1.74
CA ILE A 74 9.01 15.08 0.44
C ILE A 74 8.72 16.59 0.54
N GLU A 75 9.41 17.39 -0.27
CA GLU A 75 9.14 18.82 -0.43
C GLU A 75 8.03 19.06 -1.44
N SER A 76 8.11 18.41 -2.60
CA SER A 76 7.12 18.54 -3.66
C SER A 76 6.98 17.27 -4.49
N MET A 77 5.80 17.12 -5.09
CA MET A 77 5.50 16.02 -6.00
C MET A 77 4.87 16.58 -7.27
N SER A 78 5.44 16.22 -8.42
CA SER A 78 4.94 16.59 -9.73
C SER A 78 4.61 15.36 -10.55
N VAL A 79 3.52 15.41 -11.30
CA VAL A 79 3.06 14.30 -12.13
C VAL A 79 3.24 14.68 -13.61
N LEU A 80 4.06 13.92 -14.33
CA LEU A 80 4.24 14.05 -15.78
C LEU A 80 3.41 13.00 -16.53
N THR A 81 2.73 13.44 -17.55
CA THR A 81 2.00 12.54 -18.45
C THR A 81 2.94 11.74 -19.35
N GLY A 82 2.47 10.59 -19.88
CA GLY A 82 3.32 9.63 -20.58
C GLY A 82 4.22 10.22 -21.67
N ALA A 83 3.71 11.11 -22.53
CA ALA A 83 4.51 11.72 -23.59
C ALA A 83 5.62 12.63 -23.05
N ALA A 84 5.29 13.49 -22.08
CA ALA A 84 6.27 14.38 -21.45
C ALA A 84 7.28 13.60 -20.60
N ALA A 85 6.82 12.58 -19.89
CA ALA A 85 7.67 11.71 -19.09
C ALA A 85 8.63 10.89 -19.98
N ALA A 86 8.13 10.33 -21.10
CA ALA A 86 8.94 9.55 -22.03
C ALA A 86 10.02 10.40 -22.73
N ALA A 87 9.74 11.67 -22.99
CA ALA A 87 10.72 12.59 -23.56
C ALA A 87 11.91 12.86 -22.62
N LEU A 88 11.69 12.82 -21.30
CA LEU A 88 12.71 13.08 -20.30
C LEU A 88 13.42 11.79 -19.78
N TYR A 89 12.68 10.72 -19.64
CA TYR A 89 13.13 9.49 -18.96
C TYR A 89 13.05 8.23 -19.85
N GLY A 90 12.77 8.41 -21.15
CA GLY A 90 12.74 7.29 -22.10
C GLY A 90 11.48 6.42 -22.01
N SER A 91 11.59 5.21 -22.58
CA SER A 91 10.48 4.25 -22.71
C SER A 91 9.88 3.80 -21.38
N ASP A 92 10.69 3.75 -20.32
CA ASP A 92 10.24 3.30 -19.01
C ASP A 92 9.23 4.25 -18.37
N ALA A 93 9.25 5.52 -18.78
CA ALA A 93 8.27 6.52 -18.38
C ALA A 93 7.08 6.68 -19.34
N ALA A 94 6.91 5.76 -20.31
CA ALA A 94 5.80 5.84 -21.28
C ALA A 94 4.42 5.82 -20.63
N ASN A 95 4.28 5.25 -19.44
CA ASN A 95 3.05 5.26 -18.65
C ASN A 95 2.85 6.51 -17.79
N GLY A 96 3.82 7.43 -17.82
CA GLY A 96 3.90 8.62 -16.98
C GLY A 96 4.97 8.49 -15.90
N ALA A 97 5.33 9.62 -15.29
CA ALA A 97 6.27 9.66 -14.19
C ALA A 97 5.76 10.52 -13.04
N ILE A 98 6.12 10.11 -11.82
CA ILE A 98 5.93 10.87 -10.61
C ILE A 98 7.30 11.37 -10.17
N ILE A 99 7.50 12.67 -10.25
CA ILE A 99 8.74 13.32 -9.85
C ILE A 99 8.59 13.75 -8.39
N ILE A 100 9.47 13.28 -7.56
CA ILE A 100 9.54 13.59 -6.14
C ILE A 100 10.81 14.39 -5.89
N THR A 101 10.64 15.55 -5.26
CA THR A 101 11.75 16.38 -4.79
C THR A 101 11.80 16.27 -3.28
N THR A 102 12.95 15.89 -2.75
CA THR A 102 13.14 15.78 -1.30
C THR A 102 13.48 17.11 -0.67
N LYS A 103 13.19 17.25 0.62
CA LYS A 103 13.54 18.42 1.42
C LYS A 103 15.04 18.59 1.52
N LYS A 104 15.49 19.83 1.39
CA LYS A 104 16.90 20.23 1.55
C LYS A 104 17.04 21.14 2.76
N GLY A 105 18.26 21.28 3.24
CA GLY A 105 18.57 22.29 4.25
C GLY A 105 18.22 23.69 3.73
N LYS A 106 17.65 24.52 4.59
CA LYS A 106 17.32 25.93 4.26
C LYS A 106 18.26 26.83 4.98
N GLU A 107 18.66 27.91 4.31
CA GLU A 107 19.47 28.95 4.91
C GLU A 107 18.76 29.63 6.09
N GLY A 108 19.50 29.94 7.13
CA GLY A 108 19.04 30.68 8.29
C GLY A 108 18.99 29.84 9.56
N ARG A 109 17.80 29.64 10.13
CA ARG A 109 17.65 29.01 11.44
C ARG A 109 17.73 27.47 11.36
N VAL A 110 18.30 26.91 12.42
CA VAL A 110 18.13 25.45 12.68
C VAL A 110 16.65 25.17 12.86
N ASN A 111 16.13 24.22 12.10
CA ASN A 111 14.76 23.76 12.21
C ASN A 111 14.74 22.27 12.58
N ILE A 112 14.07 21.96 13.67
CA ILE A 112 13.82 20.59 14.12
C ILE A 112 12.32 20.35 14.06
N THR A 113 11.92 19.33 13.31
CA THR A 113 10.52 18.94 13.20
C THR A 113 10.36 17.53 13.73
N VAL A 114 9.40 17.33 14.62
CA VAL A 114 9.02 16.02 15.16
C VAL A 114 7.57 15.78 14.77
N ASN A 115 7.32 14.67 14.09
CA ASN A 115 5.98 14.25 13.74
C ASN A 115 5.68 12.89 14.37
N SER A 116 4.50 12.75 14.93
CA SER A 116 3.96 11.49 15.43
C SER A 116 2.54 11.33 14.92
N ASN A 117 2.28 10.22 14.26
CA ASN A 117 0.95 9.89 13.72
C ASN A 117 0.55 8.48 14.14
N VAL A 118 -0.69 8.32 14.59
CA VAL A 118 -1.27 7.02 14.90
C VAL A 118 -2.56 6.86 14.12
N GLU A 119 -2.66 5.79 13.37
CA GLU A 119 -3.82 5.43 12.57
C GLU A 119 -4.43 4.13 13.07
N PHE A 120 -5.75 4.11 13.18
CA PHE A 120 -6.53 2.93 13.55
C PHE A 120 -7.33 2.44 12.35
N ASN A 121 -7.17 1.18 12.00
CA ASN A 121 -7.83 0.56 10.86
C ASN A 121 -8.76 -0.55 11.34
N ALA A 122 -10.02 -0.52 10.88
CA ALA A 122 -10.99 -1.57 11.13
C ALA A 122 -11.73 -1.94 9.84
N PRO A 123 -12.15 -3.20 9.65
CA PRO A 123 -12.95 -3.59 8.50
C PRO A 123 -14.28 -2.85 8.50
N LEU A 124 -14.56 -2.05 7.46
CA LEU A 124 -15.81 -1.32 7.32
C LEU A 124 -16.93 -2.21 6.76
N VAL A 125 -16.61 -2.96 5.71
CA VAL A 125 -17.56 -3.84 5.03
C VAL A 125 -17.03 -5.26 5.02
N MET A 126 -17.82 -6.16 5.57
CA MET A 126 -17.53 -7.58 5.61
C MET A 126 -18.63 -8.37 4.91
N PRO A 127 -18.32 -9.49 4.24
CA PRO A 127 -19.34 -10.38 3.69
C PRO A 127 -20.30 -10.84 4.76
N ARG A 128 -21.58 -10.84 4.43
CA ARG A 128 -22.60 -11.47 5.29
C ARG A 128 -22.65 -12.94 4.98
N PHE A 129 -22.11 -13.75 5.87
CA PHE A 129 -22.19 -15.19 5.75
C PHE A 129 -23.58 -15.67 6.16
N GLN A 130 -24.06 -16.70 5.46
CA GLN A 130 -25.29 -17.37 5.87
C GLN A 130 -25.04 -18.09 7.20
N THR A 131 -26.04 -18.07 8.09
CA THR A 131 -25.96 -18.69 9.41
C THR A 131 -27.00 -19.81 9.60
N ARG A 132 -27.65 -20.22 8.54
CA ARG A 132 -28.79 -21.15 8.55
C ARG A 132 -28.39 -22.61 8.44
N TYR A 133 -27.30 -22.88 7.71
CA TYR A 133 -26.82 -24.23 7.42
C TYR A 133 -25.37 -24.39 7.86
N GLY A 134 -24.98 -25.60 8.20
CA GLY A 134 -23.60 -25.97 8.49
C GLY A 134 -22.81 -26.31 7.24
N THR A 135 -21.58 -26.81 7.42
CA THR A 135 -20.73 -27.30 6.34
C THR A 135 -21.29 -28.54 5.67
N GLY A 136 -21.18 -28.63 4.34
CA GLY A 136 -21.64 -29.77 3.55
C GLY A 136 -22.46 -29.37 2.33
N ILE A 137 -23.12 -30.35 1.72
CA ILE A 137 -23.91 -30.23 0.51
C ILE A 137 -25.22 -31.04 0.65
N GLY A 138 -26.33 -30.47 0.12
CA GLY A 138 -27.58 -31.19 0.04
C GLY A 138 -28.18 -31.62 1.38
N GLY A 139 -27.88 -30.90 2.45
CA GLY A 139 -28.33 -31.24 3.80
C GLY A 139 -27.46 -32.27 4.53
N VAL A 140 -26.42 -32.80 3.89
CA VAL A 140 -25.49 -33.77 4.49
C VAL A 140 -24.26 -33.03 5.03
N LYS A 141 -23.87 -33.36 6.27
CA LYS A 141 -22.68 -32.81 6.92
C LYS A 141 -21.41 -33.33 6.25
N ASP A 142 -20.50 -32.44 5.93
CA ASP A 142 -19.15 -32.73 5.46
C ASP A 142 -18.17 -31.70 6.03
N ASP A 143 -17.36 -32.13 6.97
CA ASP A 143 -16.41 -31.24 7.67
C ASP A 143 -15.23 -30.80 6.78
N ASN A 144 -14.97 -31.51 5.67
CA ASN A 144 -13.93 -31.15 4.70
C ASN A 144 -14.45 -30.28 3.56
N SER A 145 -15.74 -30.01 3.52
CA SER A 145 -16.34 -29.21 2.47
C SER A 145 -16.18 -27.72 2.72
N SER A 146 -15.76 -26.98 1.69
CA SER A 146 -15.81 -25.51 1.69
C SER A 146 -17.22 -24.94 1.47
N ARG A 147 -18.22 -25.80 1.25
CA ARG A 147 -19.61 -25.40 0.97
C ARG A 147 -20.44 -25.36 2.26
N SER A 148 -21.36 -24.43 2.35
CA SER A 148 -22.19 -24.16 3.53
C SER A 148 -23.66 -24.51 3.28
N TRP A 149 -23.94 -25.73 2.75
CA TRP A 149 -25.27 -26.26 2.44
C TRP A 149 -25.50 -27.63 3.08
N GLY A 150 -24.93 -27.84 4.24
CA GLY A 150 -25.13 -29.04 5.06
C GLY A 150 -26.45 -29.01 5.85
N PRO A 151 -26.55 -29.69 6.98
CA PRO A 151 -27.77 -29.72 7.79
C PRO A 151 -28.13 -28.33 8.35
N LYS A 152 -29.40 -28.11 8.66
CA LYS A 152 -29.87 -26.91 9.32
C LYS A 152 -29.16 -26.75 10.67
N ARG A 153 -28.86 -25.52 11.07
CA ARG A 153 -28.14 -25.21 12.31
C ARG A 153 -28.86 -25.60 13.58
N THR A 154 -30.16 -25.81 13.55
CA THR A 154 -30.93 -26.41 14.64
C THR A 154 -30.48 -27.85 14.92
N GLU A 155 -29.94 -28.55 13.94
CA GLU A 155 -29.43 -29.91 14.00
C GLU A 155 -27.90 -29.96 14.07
N ALA A 156 -27.21 -28.90 13.64
CA ALA A 156 -25.75 -28.78 13.69
C ALA A 156 -25.32 -28.08 14.98
N ARG A 157 -24.30 -28.61 15.65
CA ARG A 157 -23.69 -27.93 16.80
C ARG A 157 -23.06 -26.61 16.34
N TYR A 158 -23.49 -25.51 16.91
CA TYR A 158 -22.92 -24.18 16.69
C TYR A 158 -22.06 -23.77 17.89
N PHE A 159 -20.81 -23.49 17.62
CA PHE A 159 -19.85 -23.12 18.68
C PHE A 159 -19.75 -21.62 18.90
N GLY A 160 -20.60 -20.80 18.29
CA GLY A 160 -20.62 -19.35 18.50
C GLY A 160 -19.52 -18.56 17.79
N TYR A 161 -18.67 -19.22 16.99
CA TYR A 161 -17.61 -18.52 16.24
C TYR A 161 -18.19 -17.69 15.10
N ASN A 162 -17.92 -16.39 15.14
CA ASN A 162 -18.26 -15.47 14.05
C ASN A 162 -16.95 -14.99 13.40
N PRO A 163 -16.61 -15.47 12.19
CA PRO A 163 -15.35 -15.11 11.54
C PRO A 163 -15.13 -13.60 11.39
N ARG A 164 -16.21 -12.84 11.35
CA ARG A 164 -16.14 -11.39 11.25
C ARG A 164 -15.61 -10.74 12.53
N ASP A 165 -16.16 -11.16 13.66
CA ASP A 165 -15.95 -10.49 14.94
C ASP A 165 -14.82 -11.15 15.73
N ASP A 166 -14.62 -12.47 15.52
CA ASP A 166 -13.65 -13.27 16.29
C ASP A 166 -12.28 -13.38 15.62
N TYR A 167 -12.18 -13.14 14.31
CA TYR A 167 -10.92 -13.27 13.57
C TYR A 167 -10.20 -11.95 13.39
N PHE A 168 -10.92 -10.90 12.99
CA PHE A 168 -10.29 -9.62 12.69
C PHE A 168 -10.03 -8.80 13.96
N GLN A 169 -8.94 -8.07 13.95
CA GLN A 169 -8.56 -7.15 15.02
C GLN A 169 -8.49 -5.71 14.51
N THR A 170 -8.47 -4.75 15.41
CA THR A 170 -8.16 -3.38 15.05
C THR A 170 -6.69 -3.29 14.69
N GLY A 171 -6.42 -2.85 13.46
CA GLY A 171 -5.08 -2.54 13.00
C GLY A 171 -4.62 -1.21 13.58
N VAL A 172 -3.34 -1.09 13.91
CA VAL A 172 -2.75 0.14 14.43
C VAL A 172 -1.46 0.40 13.66
N ILE A 173 -1.33 1.59 13.09
CA ILE A 173 -0.11 2.05 12.42
C ILE A 173 0.40 3.27 13.18
N GLY A 174 1.59 3.15 13.76
CA GLY A 174 2.32 4.25 14.37
C GLY A 174 3.45 4.69 13.44
N THR A 175 3.51 5.95 13.12
CA THR A 175 4.59 6.57 12.34
C THR A 175 5.19 7.69 13.14
N GLU A 176 6.47 7.58 13.43
CA GLU A 176 7.23 8.59 14.14
C GLU A 176 8.38 9.07 13.26
N SER A 177 8.57 10.37 13.16
CA SER A 177 9.67 10.93 12.39
C SER A 177 10.25 12.17 13.06
N VAL A 178 11.56 12.30 12.92
CA VAL A 178 12.31 13.47 13.36
C VAL A 178 13.13 13.95 12.18
N SER A 179 13.06 15.23 11.87
CA SER A 179 13.91 15.86 10.87
C SER A 179 14.62 17.08 11.43
N PHE A 180 15.85 17.25 10.96
CA PHE A 180 16.74 18.35 11.28
C PHE A 180 17.14 19.03 9.98
N SER A 181 17.01 20.35 9.91
CA SER A 181 17.50 21.10 8.77
C SER A 181 18.23 22.36 9.22
N THR A 182 19.35 22.62 8.60
CA THR A 182 20.15 23.83 8.78
C THR A 182 20.86 24.19 7.49
N GLY A 183 21.23 25.44 7.32
CA GLY A 183 21.95 25.86 6.13
C GLY A 183 22.60 27.21 6.29
N SER A 184 23.62 27.41 5.48
CA SER A 184 24.27 28.70 5.21
C SER A 184 24.34 28.88 3.69
N GLU A 185 24.82 30.05 3.22
CA GLU A 185 25.01 30.31 1.78
C GLU A 185 25.87 29.24 1.07
N LYS A 186 26.77 28.57 1.79
CA LYS A 186 27.70 27.58 1.23
C LYS A 186 27.37 26.13 1.55
N ASN A 187 26.64 25.89 2.64
CA ASN A 187 26.35 24.54 3.11
C ASN A 187 24.88 24.41 3.50
N GLN A 188 24.24 23.36 3.00
CA GLN A 188 22.88 22.97 3.37
C GLN A 188 22.92 21.56 3.92
N THR A 189 22.36 21.34 5.10
CA THR A 189 22.30 20.02 5.74
C THR A 189 20.86 19.71 6.06
N TYR A 190 20.42 18.54 5.65
CA TYR A 190 19.15 17.94 6.03
C TYR A 190 19.41 16.51 6.51
N ALA A 191 18.84 16.16 7.63
CA ALA A 191 18.87 14.80 8.16
C ALA A 191 17.49 14.44 8.71
N SER A 192 17.05 13.23 8.45
CA SER A 192 15.79 12.70 8.97
C SER A 192 15.94 11.25 9.42
N ALA A 193 15.10 10.87 10.37
CA ALA A 193 14.93 9.50 10.81
C ALA A 193 13.44 9.23 11.01
N ALA A 194 12.96 8.10 10.55
CA ALA A 194 11.58 7.69 10.72
C ALA A 194 11.49 6.23 11.16
N ALA A 195 10.49 5.96 11.98
CA ALA A 195 10.12 4.61 12.39
C ALA A 195 8.64 4.37 12.11
N VAL A 196 8.31 3.26 11.46
CA VAL A 196 6.93 2.84 11.20
C VAL A 196 6.71 1.49 11.87
N ASN A 197 5.76 1.45 12.78
CA ASN A 197 5.31 0.22 13.42
C ASN A 197 3.88 -0.04 12.99
N SER A 198 3.64 -1.16 12.40
CA SER A 198 2.33 -1.49 11.87
C SER A 198 1.85 -2.85 12.33
N LYS A 199 0.62 -2.88 12.83
CA LYS A 199 -0.14 -4.08 13.15
C LYS A 199 -1.38 -4.09 12.27
N GLY A 200 -1.50 -5.09 11.40
CA GLY A 200 -2.63 -5.21 10.47
C GLY A 200 -3.92 -5.68 11.15
N ILE A 201 -5.02 -5.61 10.40
CA ILE A 201 -6.33 -6.11 10.82
C ILE A 201 -6.39 -7.65 10.89
N VAL A 202 -5.49 -8.33 10.17
CA VAL A 202 -5.34 -9.79 10.22
C VAL A 202 -4.38 -10.15 11.34
N PRO A 203 -4.70 -11.12 12.21
CA PRO A 203 -3.79 -11.58 13.27
C PRO A 203 -2.42 -11.98 12.71
N ASN A 204 -1.36 -11.70 13.48
CA ASN A 204 0.03 -12.01 13.15
C ASN A 204 0.61 -11.25 11.93
N ASN A 205 -0.11 -10.30 11.36
CA ASN A 205 0.41 -9.42 10.33
C ASN A 205 1.00 -8.16 11.00
N LYS A 206 2.33 -8.08 11.03
CA LYS A 206 3.10 -6.96 11.60
C LYS A 206 4.19 -6.54 10.63
N TYR A 207 4.49 -5.24 10.64
CA TYR A 207 5.57 -4.63 9.86
C TYR A 207 6.30 -3.62 10.76
#